data_a9a98d37fded83990de0b0e8e8da7473
#
_entry.id   a9a98d37fded83990de0b0e8e8da7473
#
_cell.length_a   1.000
_cell.length_b   1.000
_cell.length_c   1.000
_cell.angle_alpha   90.00
_cell.angle_beta   90.00
_cell.angle_gamma   90.00
#
_symmetry.space_group_name_H-M   'P 1'
#
loop_
_entity.id
_entity.type
_entity.pdbx_description
1 polymer ?
#
loop_
_entity_poly.entity_id
_entity_poly.type
_entity_poly.pdbx_seq_one_letter_code
_entity_poly.pdbx_strand_id
1 'polypeptide(L)'
;MTASEADAHKYFIGNIGIADGRIAFAGADPQQAVAFRARCGTSLREIDGRGKVAMPGLVNLHNHVSMSLMRSYADDMPLMPWLTEKIWPFEAKLDGEDIYLGARLGIAEMLLGGTTTFVDMYWHSDRVADAVTETGIRGVVCPTFVGASYDAFEPEALRMAEKYASGGHDRVQIMLAPHAPYTCPPETLKKTLKIAEQ
;
A
#
# COMPACT_ATOMS: atom_id res chain seq x y z
N MET A 1 -12.70 -6.50 -15.34
CA MET A 1 -12.61 -7.61 -16.33
C MET A 1 -11.20 -8.18 -16.21
N THR A 2 -11.09 -9.40 -15.78
CA THR A 2 -9.85 -10.17 -15.93
C THR A 2 -9.83 -10.66 -17.37
N ALA A 3 -8.76 -10.35 -18.13
CA ALA A 3 -8.55 -10.99 -19.43
C ALA A 3 -8.49 -12.51 -19.20
N SER A 4 -9.09 -13.29 -20.08
CA SER A 4 -8.86 -14.73 -20.08
C SER A 4 -7.37 -15.00 -20.32
N GLU A 5 -6.82 -16.13 -19.84
CA GLU A 5 -5.42 -16.50 -20.08
C GLU A 5 -5.04 -16.43 -21.57
N ALA A 6 -5.97 -16.69 -22.49
CA ALA A 6 -5.79 -16.56 -23.92
C ALA A 6 -5.61 -15.11 -24.42
N ASP A 7 -6.08 -14.12 -23.65
CA ASP A 7 -6.04 -12.69 -24.01
C ASP A 7 -5.01 -11.90 -23.18
N ALA A 8 -4.29 -12.55 -22.29
CA ALA A 8 -3.34 -11.93 -21.36
C ALA A 8 -2.21 -11.11 -22.02
N HIS A 9 -2.02 -11.27 -23.34
CA HIS A 9 -1.00 -10.55 -24.10
C HIS A 9 -1.57 -9.64 -25.20
N LYS A 10 -2.89 -9.42 -25.22
CA LYS A 10 -3.51 -8.56 -26.23
C LYS A 10 -3.74 -7.17 -25.69
N TYR A 11 -3.17 -6.18 -26.34
CA TYR A 11 -3.55 -4.78 -26.18
C TYR A 11 -4.54 -4.39 -27.29
N PHE A 12 -5.35 -3.38 -27.03
CA PHE A 12 -6.23 -2.78 -28.01
C PHE A 12 -6.07 -1.24 -28.01
N ILE A 13 -6.34 -0.62 -29.13
CA ILE A 13 -6.44 0.83 -29.21
C ILE A 13 -7.91 1.18 -28.97
N GLY A 14 -8.18 2.04 -27.98
CA GLY A 14 -9.57 2.34 -27.62
C GLY A 14 -9.68 3.41 -26.55
N ASN A 15 -10.80 3.43 -25.90
CA ASN A 15 -11.14 4.38 -24.84
C ASN A 15 -11.41 3.68 -23.52
N ILE A 16 -11.19 4.38 -22.42
CA ILE A 16 -11.51 3.95 -21.07
C ILE A 16 -12.41 5.03 -20.45
N GLY A 17 -13.56 4.64 -19.96
CA GLY A 17 -14.42 5.48 -19.15
C GLY A 17 -14.36 5.08 -17.68
N ILE A 18 -14.17 6.05 -16.81
CA ILE A 18 -14.09 5.85 -15.36
C ILE A 18 -15.20 6.66 -14.70
N ALA A 19 -15.97 6.03 -13.83
CA ALA A 19 -16.99 6.67 -13.02
C ALA A 19 -16.94 6.06 -11.61
N ASP A 20 -17.10 6.89 -10.59
CA ASP A 20 -17.13 6.47 -9.18
C ASP A 20 -15.93 5.60 -8.78
N GLY A 21 -14.73 5.94 -9.28
CA GLY A 21 -13.50 5.22 -9.00
C GLY A 21 -13.40 3.83 -9.67
N ARG A 22 -14.31 3.48 -10.59
CA ARG A 22 -14.37 2.19 -11.29
C ARG A 22 -14.31 2.37 -12.80
N ILE A 23 -13.73 1.39 -13.49
CA ILE A 23 -13.77 1.33 -14.96
C ILE A 23 -15.20 0.97 -15.38
N ALA A 24 -15.90 1.92 -15.97
CA ALA A 24 -17.25 1.73 -16.50
C ALA A 24 -17.23 1.01 -17.85
N PHE A 25 -16.21 1.29 -18.67
CA PHE A 25 -15.93 0.55 -19.90
C PHE A 25 -14.45 0.68 -20.28
N ALA A 26 -13.95 -0.29 -21.02
CA ALA A 26 -12.67 -0.24 -21.71
C ALA A 26 -12.83 -1.00 -23.03
N GLY A 27 -12.61 -0.36 -24.16
CA GLY A 27 -12.82 -0.99 -25.46
C GLY A 27 -12.54 -0.12 -26.66
N ALA A 28 -12.49 -0.75 -27.82
CA ALA A 28 -12.24 -0.11 -29.10
C ALA A 28 -13.50 0.49 -29.75
N ASP A 29 -14.69 0.14 -29.26
CA ASP A 29 -15.95 0.65 -29.82
C ASP A 29 -16.13 2.14 -29.48
N PRO A 30 -16.12 3.04 -30.48
CA PRO A 30 -16.29 4.48 -30.27
C PRO A 30 -17.71 4.84 -29.74
N GLN A 31 -18.71 4.01 -29.96
CA GLN A 31 -20.07 4.27 -29.49
C GLN A 31 -20.16 4.25 -27.96
N GLN A 32 -19.37 3.41 -27.30
CA GLN A 32 -19.29 3.39 -25.83
C GLN A 32 -18.76 4.73 -25.28
N ALA A 33 -17.75 5.32 -25.91
CA ALA A 33 -17.22 6.62 -25.51
C ALA A 33 -18.26 7.75 -25.76
N VAL A 34 -18.97 7.71 -26.88
CA VAL A 34 -20.03 8.65 -27.16
C VAL A 34 -21.15 8.57 -26.12
N ALA A 35 -21.63 7.37 -25.83
CA ALA A 35 -22.69 7.16 -24.84
C ALA A 35 -22.23 7.59 -23.43
N PHE A 36 -20.97 7.33 -23.08
CA PHE A 36 -20.41 7.75 -21.80
C PHE A 36 -20.32 9.27 -21.67
N ARG A 37 -19.87 9.98 -22.73
CA ARG A 37 -19.85 11.45 -22.76
C ARG A 37 -21.26 12.04 -22.59
N ALA A 38 -22.24 11.50 -23.33
CA ALA A 38 -23.64 11.96 -23.24
C ALA A 38 -24.19 11.82 -21.82
N ARG A 39 -23.85 10.73 -21.12
CA ARG A 39 -24.27 10.47 -19.73
C ARG A 39 -23.60 11.39 -18.71
N CYS A 40 -22.29 11.65 -18.86
CA CYS A 40 -21.53 12.46 -17.90
C CYS A 40 -21.73 13.96 -18.10
N GLY A 41 -22.09 14.42 -19.32
CA GLY A 41 -22.31 15.82 -19.62
C GLY A 41 -21.14 16.73 -19.27
N THR A 42 -21.41 17.85 -18.61
CA THR A 42 -20.39 18.86 -18.24
C THR A 42 -19.46 18.43 -17.09
N SER A 43 -19.76 17.35 -16.37
CA SER A 43 -18.90 16.83 -15.32
C SER A 43 -17.75 15.96 -15.84
N LEU A 44 -17.73 15.68 -17.15
CA LEU A 44 -16.71 14.84 -17.75
C LEU A 44 -15.36 15.59 -17.85
N ARG A 45 -14.31 14.94 -17.33
CA ARG A 45 -12.92 15.31 -17.60
C ARG A 45 -12.35 14.36 -18.65
N GLU A 46 -11.95 14.89 -19.79
CA GLU A 46 -11.28 14.10 -20.82
C GLU A 46 -9.76 14.25 -20.74
N ILE A 47 -9.07 13.13 -20.94
CA ILE A 47 -7.61 13.07 -20.99
C ILE A 47 -7.23 12.50 -22.36
N ASP A 48 -6.40 13.22 -23.12
CA ASP A 48 -5.85 12.73 -24.39
C ASP A 48 -4.83 11.61 -24.11
N GLY A 49 -5.21 10.40 -24.45
CA GLY A 49 -4.40 9.19 -24.31
C GLY A 49 -3.60 8.80 -25.56
N ARG A 50 -3.62 9.61 -26.63
CA ARG A 50 -2.87 9.27 -27.86
C ARG A 50 -1.38 9.15 -27.58
N GLY A 51 -0.76 8.07 -28.07
CA GLY A 51 0.64 7.75 -27.80
C GLY A 51 0.94 7.27 -26.39
N LYS A 52 -0.09 7.00 -25.57
CA LYS A 52 0.04 6.50 -24.19
C LYS A 52 -0.53 5.10 -24.05
N VAL A 53 -0.09 4.40 -23.04
CA VAL A 53 -0.61 3.08 -22.63
C VAL A 53 -1.32 3.23 -21.30
N ALA A 54 -2.55 2.74 -21.24
CA ALA A 54 -3.26 2.58 -19.98
C ALA A 54 -3.05 1.14 -19.48
N MET A 55 -2.57 1.02 -18.26
CA MET A 55 -2.28 -0.26 -17.62
C MET A 55 -2.70 -0.21 -16.14
N PRO A 56 -2.91 -1.36 -15.48
CA PRO A 56 -3.04 -1.37 -14.02
C PRO A 56 -1.84 -0.70 -13.36
N GLY A 57 -2.08 0.02 -12.27
CA GLY A 57 -1.00 0.61 -11.49
C GLY A 57 -0.07 -0.47 -10.92
N LEU A 58 1.17 -0.13 -10.71
CA LEU A 58 2.15 -1.03 -10.10
C LEU A 58 1.76 -1.34 -8.65
N VAL A 59 2.11 -2.53 -8.20
CA VAL A 59 1.89 -3.01 -6.82
C VAL A 59 3.25 -3.27 -6.19
N ASN A 60 3.54 -2.59 -5.08
CA ASN A 60 4.73 -2.83 -4.27
C ASN A 60 4.36 -3.76 -3.11
N LEU A 61 4.78 -5.02 -3.17
CA LEU A 61 4.42 -6.05 -2.18
C LEU A 61 5.33 -6.09 -0.94
N HIS A 62 6.39 -5.29 -0.89
CA HIS A 62 7.28 -5.22 0.27
C HIS A 62 7.82 -3.81 0.44
N ASN A 63 7.46 -3.16 1.54
CA ASN A 63 7.86 -1.80 1.84
C ASN A 63 8.01 -1.57 3.34
N HIS A 64 8.85 -0.59 3.66
CA HIS A 64 8.99 0.07 4.96
C HIS A 64 8.91 1.57 4.65
N VAL A 65 7.72 2.05 4.31
CA VAL A 65 7.52 3.31 3.58
C VAL A 65 8.11 4.52 4.32
N SER A 66 8.02 4.54 5.65
CA SER A 66 8.54 5.64 6.46
C SER A 66 10.07 5.68 6.52
N MET A 67 10.76 4.58 6.18
CA MET A 67 12.21 4.54 6.04
C MET A 67 12.74 5.42 4.89
N SER A 68 11.86 6.00 4.08
CA SER A 68 12.22 7.07 3.13
C SER A 68 12.99 8.22 3.79
N LEU A 69 12.74 8.48 5.07
CA LEU A 69 13.49 9.47 5.87
C LEU A 69 14.95 9.08 6.12
N MET A 70 15.26 7.78 6.06
CA MET A 70 16.59 7.23 6.35
C MET A 70 17.38 6.90 5.08
N ARG A 71 16.95 7.39 3.93
CA ARG A 71 17.65 7.12 2.66
C ARG A 71 19.12 7.53 2.75
N SER A 72 20.01 6.62 2.36
CA SER A 72 21.47 6.79 2.42
C SER A 72 22.07 7.07 3.82
N TYR A 73 21.29 6.78 4.87
CA TYR A 73 21.76 6.99 6.25
C TYR A 73 22.87 6.00 6.65
N ALA A 74 22.81 4.77 6.14
CA ALA A 74 23.77 3.72 6.46
C ALA A 74 23.89 2.75 5.28
N ASP A 75 24.88 2.97 4.44
CA ASP A 75 25.18 2.14 3.28
C ASP A 75 26.35 1.18 3.55
N ASP A 76 26.48 0.12 2.76
CA ASP A 76 27.60 -0.83 2.73
C ASP A 76 27.91 -1.51 4.07
N MET A 77 26.87 -1.85 4.84
CA MET A 77 27.02 -2.55 6.12
C MET A 77 26.40 -3.97 6.07
N PRO A 78 27.00 -4.93 6.78
CA PRO A 78 26.33 -6.21 7.02
C PRO A 78 25.00 -6.01 7.77
N LEU A 79 24.00 -6.88 7.54
CA LEU A 79 22.64 -6.74 8.06
C LEU A 79 22.58 -6.50 9.58
N MET A 80 23.25 -7.31 10.37
CA MET A 80 23.14 -7.19 11.84
C MET A 80 23.76 -5.90 12.38
N PRO A 81 25.00 -5.51 12.04
CA PRO A 81 25.53 -4.18 12.39
C PRO A 81 24.66 -3.04 11.85
N TRP A 82 24.13 -3.14 10.62
CA TRP A 82 23.23 -2.15 10.05
C TRP A 82 21.99 -1.95 10.93
N LEU A 83 21.34 -3.05 11.35
CA LEU A 83 20.19 -2.99 12.24
C LEU A 83 20.56 -2.44 13.63
N THR A 84 21.54 -3.06 14.31
CA THR A 84 21.78 -2.82 15.74
C THR A 84 22.52 -1.51 16.04
N GLU A 85 23.37 -1.05 15.12
CA GLU A 85 24.20 0.13 15.33
C GLU A 85 23.64 1.40 14.66
N LYS A 86 22.79 1.24 13.65
CA LYS A 86 22.26 2.35 12.86
C LYS A 86 20.72 2.44 12.91
N ILE A 87 20.02 1.46 12.40
CA ILE A 87 18.59 1.56 12.15
C ILE A 87 17.80 1.57 13.46
N TRP A 88 17.93 0.56 14.31
CA TRP A 88 17.16 0.52 15.56
C TRP A 88 17.44 1.70 16.50
N PRO A 89 18.70 2.19 16.67
CA PRO A 89 18.96 3.42 17.44
C PRO A 89 18.37 4.70 16.81
N PHE A 90 18.19 4.71 15.49
CA PHE A 90 17.51 5.82 14.81
C PHE A 90 15.98 5.70 15.00
N GLU A 91 15.41 4.54 14.70
CA GLU A 91 13.98 4.25 14.84
C GLU A 91 13.46 4.51 16.26
N ALA A 92 14.27 4.21 17.27
CA ALA A 92 13.91 4.47 18.66
C ALA A 92 13.70 5.96 19.00
N LYS A 93 14.05 6.87 18.10
CA LYS A 93 13.87 8.32 18.25
C LYS A 93 12.69 8.87 17.44
N LEU A 94 12.18 8.07 16.52
CA LEU A 94 11.04 8.47 15.69
C LEU A 94 9.75 8.39 16.50
N ASP A 95 8.92 9.36 16.34
CA ASP A 95 7.55 9.35 16.84
C ASP A 95 6.53 9.11 15.72
N GLY A 96 5.25 9.08 16.08
CA GLY A 96 4.18 8.84 15.12
C GLY A 96 4.09 9.93 14.03
N GLU A 97 4.47 11.18 14.33
CA GLU A 97 4.46 12.25 13.34
C GLU A 97 5.58 12.08 12.31
N ASP A 98 6.77 11.67 12.75
CA ASP A 98 7.87 11.33 11.85
C ASP A 98 7.48 10.19 10.90
N ILE A 99 6.84 9.13 11.45
CA ILE A 99 6.36 7.99 10.67
C ILE A 99 5.33 8.44 9.62
N TYR A 100 4.38 9.29 10.01
CA TYR A 100 3.39 9.84 9.09
C TYR A 100 4.03 10.66 7.96
N LEU A 101 4.97 11.56 8.27
CA LEU A 101 5.67 12.37 7.28
C LEU A 101 6.54 11.52 6.33
N GLY A 102 7.25 10.53 6.88
CA GLY A 102 8.02 9.58 6.08
C GLY A 102 7.14 8.75 5.15
N ALA A 103 5.98 8.29 5.64
CA ALA A 103 5.02 7.58 4.84
C ALA A 103 4.49 8.45 3.68
N ARG A 104 4.12 9.70 3.95
CA ARG A 104 3.69 10.64 2.89
C ARG A 104 4.75 10.85 1.82
N LEU A 105 6.01 10.99 2.22
CA LEU A 105 7.13 11.14 1.27
C LEU A 105 7.25 9.91 0.37
N GLY A 106 7.32 8.71 0.95
CA GLY A 106 7.44 7.48 0.17
C GLY A 106 6.21 7.21 -0.71
N ILE A 107 5.01 7.52 -0.21
CA ILE A 107 3.77 7.42 -1.00
C ILE A 107 3.79 8.39 -2.19
N ALA A 108 4.25 9.63 -2.01
CA ALA A 108 4.35 10.58 -3.10
C ALA A 108 5.28 10.07 -4.21
N GLU A 109 6.43 9.50 -3.85
CA GLU A 109 7.34 8.88 -4.81
C GLU A 109 6.71 7.67 -5.52
N MET A 110 6.00 6.81 -4.79
CA MET A 110 5.27 5.68 -5.36
C MET A 110 4.24 6.13 -6.39
N LEU A 111 3.40 7.12 -6.05
CA LEU A 111 2.39 7.65 -6.96
C LEU A 111 3.02 8.28 -8.21
N LEU A 112 4.10 9.04 -8.06
CA LEU A 112 4.85 9.61 -9.19
C LEU A 112 5.47 8.54 -10.07
N GLY A 113 5.88 7.40 -9.48
CA GLY A 113 6.42 6.24 -10.18
C GLY A 113 5.36 5.29 -10.77
N GLY A 114 4.06 5.56 -10.54
CA GLY A 114 2.95 4.74 -11.05
C GLY A 114 2.56 3.56 -10.15
N THR A 115 3.09 3.47 -8.93
CA THR A 115 2.64 2.51 -7.91
C THR A 115 1.35 3.03 -7.27
N THR A 116 0.32 2.21 -7.29
CA THR A 116 -1.02 2.58 -6.79
C THR A 116 -1.47 1.76 -5.58
N THR A 117 -0.74 0.71 -5.26
CA THR A 117 -0.98 -0.17 -4.12
C THR A 117 0.35 -0.60 -3.52
N PHE A 118 0.45 -0.62 -2.20
CA PHE A 118 1.64 -1.13 -1.53
C PHE A 118 1.28 -1.93 -0.27
N VAL A 119 2.19 -2.82 0.13
CA VAL A 119 2.15 -3.54 1.40
C VAL A 119 3.27 -2.97 2.26
N ASP A 120 2.92 -2.44 3.41
CA ASP A 120 3.86 -1.83 4.35
C ASP A 120 3.90 -2.58 5.66
N MET A 121 5.08 -2.81 6.17
CA MET A 121 5.33 -3.41 7.48
C MET A 121 6.24 -2.47 8.27
N TYR A 122 5.66 -1.75 9.25
CA TYR A 122 6.43 -0.79 10.05
C TYR A 122 5.80 -0.51 11.41
N TRP A 123 6.49 0.31 12.21
CA TRP A 123 6.04 0.82 13.51
C TRP A 123 4.98 1.92 13.33
N HIS A 124 4.18 2.19 14.36
CA HIS A 124 3.12 3.21 14.30
C HIS A 124 2.26 3.06 13.05
N SER A 125 1.80 1.84 12.81
CA SER A 125 1.06 1.48 11.59
C SER A 125 -0.24 2.27 11.42
N ASP A 126 -0.84 2.76 12.50
CA ASP A 126 -1.97 3.69 12.49
C ASP A 126 -1.62 5.00 11.76
N ARG A 127 -0.40 5.52 11.93
CA ARG A 127 0.06 6.74 11.26
C ARG A 127 0.35 6.53 9.77
N VAL A 128 0.81 5.33 9.40
CA VAL A 128 0.90 4.93 7.98
C VAL A 128 -0.49 4.87 7.35
N ALA A 129 -1.48 4.31 8.05
CA ALA A 129 -2.86 4.24 7.58
C ALA A 129 -3.50 5.63 7.42
N ASP A 130 -3.18 6.59 8.29
CA ASP A 130 -3.59 7.99 8.14
C ASP A 130 -3.01 8.60 6.84
N ALA A 131 -1.72 8.37 6.55
CA ALA A 131 -1.08 8.83 5.32
C ALA A 131 -1.70 8.19 4.07
N VAL A 132 -2.04 6.89 4.11
CA VAL A 132 -2.77 6.19 3.04
C VAL A 132 -4.13 6.83 2.79
N THR A 133 -4.87 7.11 3.86
CA THR A 133 -6.22 7.71 3.78
C THR A 133 -6.16 9.11 3.15
N GLU A 134 -5.21 9.94 3.58
CA GLU A 134 -5.07 11.31 3.08
C GLU A 134 -4.62 11.36 1.62
N THR A 135 -3.64 10.54 1.25
CA THR A 135 -3.06 10.56 -0.10
C THR A 135 -3.91 9.85 -1.14
N GLY A 136 -4.83 8.97 -0.71
CA GLY A 136 -5.70 8.20 -1.58
C GLY A 136 -5.03 7.05 -2.33
N ILE A 137 -3.81 6.68 -2.03
CA ILE A 137 -3.19 5.42 -2.47
C ILE A 137 -3.90 4.23 -1.82
N ARG A 138 -3.68 3.01 -2.27
CA ARG A 138 -4.12 1.81 -1.56
C ARG A 138 -2.96 1.25 -0.75
N GLY A 139 -3.19 1.02 0.55
CA GLY A 139 -2.21 0.44 1.47
C GLY A 139 -2.75 -0.80 2.17
N VAL A 140 -1.99 -1.88 2.11
CA VAL A 140 -2.11 -2.99 3.05
C VAL A 140 -1.12 -2.69 4.16
N VAL A 141 -1.63 -2.18 5.28
CA VAL A 141 -0.82 -1.73 6.42
C VAL A 141 -0.71 -2.86 7.42
N CYS A 142 0.51 -3.23 7.74
CA CYS A 142 0.79 -4.43 8.52
C CYS A 142 1.46 -4.05 9.86
N PRO A 143 0.71 -4.03 10.97
CA PRO A 143 1.31 -3.95 12.30
C PRO A 143 2.37 -5.02 12.47
N THR A 144 3.58 -4.59 12.86
CA THR A 144 4.75 -5.45 12.87
C THR A 144 4.89 -6.16 14.21
N PHE A 145 5.14 -7.46 14.19
CA PHE A 145 5.47 -8.23 15.37
C PHE A 145 6.93 -8.65 15.36
N VAL A 146 7.62 -8.37 16.46
CA VAL A 146 8.97 -8.87 16.76
C VAL A 146 8.89 -9.63 18.08
N GLY A 147 9.43 -10.82 18.16
CA GLY A 147 9.21 -11.75 19.26
C GLY A 147 9.39 -11.16 20.66
N ALA A 148 10.46 -10.38 20.86
CA ALA A 148 10.73 -9.73 22.15
C ALA A 148 9.73 -8.63 22.53
N SER A 149 9.04 -8.03 21.56
CA SER A 149 8.12 -6.90 21.76
C SER A 149 6.69 -7.24 21.36
N TYR A 150 6.37 -8.52 21.18
CA TYR A 150 5.07 -8.97 20.70
C TYR A 150 3.91 -8.38 21.51
N ASP A 151 3.97 -8.53 22.83
CA ASP A 151 2.87 -8.12 23.73
C ASP A 151 2.68 -6.59 23.75
N ALA A 152 3.69 -5.80 23.33
CA ALA A 152 3.59 -4.36 23.22
C ALA A 152 2.84 -3.93 21.93
N PHE A 153 2.94 -4.71 20.86
CA PHE A 153 2.35 -4.37 19.56
C PHE A 153 0.99 -5.04 19.30
N GLU A 154 0.66 -6.11 20.02
CA GLU A 154 -0.63 -6.79 19.88
C GLU A 154 -1.84 -5.85 20.05
N PRO A 155 -1.89 -4.95 21.08
CA PRO A 155 -3.02 -4.03 21.23
C PRO A 155 -3.20 -3.06 20.06
N GLU A 156 -2.12 -2.61 19.44
CA GLU A 156 -2.18 -1.78 18.22
C GLU A 156 -2.76 -2.56 17.06
N ALA A 157 -2.27 -3.78 16.83
CA ALA A 157 -2.75 -4.64 15.76
C ALA A 157 -4.25 -4.94 15.86
N LEU A 158 -4.74 -5.24 17.07
CA LEU A 158 -6.16 -5.48 17.32
C LEU A 158 -7.01 -4.23 17.07
N ARG A 159 -6.58 -3.07 17.58
CA ARG A 159 -7.29 -1.80 17.33
C ARG A 159 -7.34 -1.47 15.84
N MET A 160 -6.24 -1.70 15.11
CA MET A 160 -6.17 -1.46 13.66
C MET A 160 -7.10 -2.42 12.91
N ALA A 161 -7.09 -3.71 13.26
CA ALA A 161 -7.99 -4.69 12.69
C ALA A 161 -9.46 -4.29 12.91
N GLU A 162 -9.85 -3.94 14.13
CA GLU A 162 -11.20 -3.49 14.47
C GLU A 162 -11.60 -2.23 13.68
N LYS A 163 -10.75 -1.20 13.67
CA LYS A 163 -10.99 0.08 12.99
C LYS A 163 -11.24 -0.10 11.49
N TYR A 164 -10.51 -1.00 10.84
CA TYR A 164 -10.54 -1.16 9.38
C TYR A 164 -11.30 -2.42 8.90
N ALA A 165 -11.71 -3.35 9.79
CA ALA A 165 -12.47 -4.54 9.42
C ALA A 165 -13.89 -4.25 8.92
N SER A 166 -14.49 -3.14 9.34
CA SER A 166 -15.89 -2.81 9.05
C SER A 166 -16.16 -2.29 7.62
N GLY A 167 -15.19 -2.38 6.72
CA GLY A 167 -15.38 -2.06 5.29
C GLY A 167 -15.60 -0.58 4.96
N GLY A 168 -15.47 0.32 5.94
CA GLY A 168 -15.62 1.76 5.73
C GLY A 168 -14.43 2.47 5.08
N HIS A 169 -13.36 1.75 4.85
CA HIS A 169 -12.09 2.30 4.33
C HIS A 169 -11.65 1.57 3.08
N ASP A 170 -12.12 2.00 1.93
CA ASP A 170 -11.80 1.40 0.61
C ASP A 170 -10.30 1.37 0.26
N ARG A 171 -9.46 2.10 1.00
CA ARG A 171 -8.04 2.31 0.69
C ARG A 171 -7.08 1.63 1.65
N VAL A 172 -7.52 1.32 2.86
CA VAL A 172 -6.70 0.71 3.91
C VAL A 172 -7.18 -0.71 4.16
N GLN A 173 -6.28 -1.66 4.09
CA GLN A 173 -6.47 -3.04 4.54
C GLN A 173 -5.42 -3.35 5.60
N ILE A 174 -5.75 -4.23 6.53
CA ILE A 174 -4.84 -4.65 7.60
C ILE A 174 -4.45 -6.11 7.39
N MET A 175 -3.16 -6.38 7.53
CA MET A 175 -2.61 -7.74 7.65
C MET A 175 -1.67 -7.78 8.85
N LEU A 176 -1.52 -8.95 9.45
CA LEU A 176 -0.55 -9.15 10.53
C LEU A 176 0.81 -9.51 9.95
N ALA A 177 1.87 -8.88 10.44
CA ALA A 177 3.22 -9.08 9.91
C ALA A 177 4.22 -9.53 11.00
N PRO A 178 4.38 -10.83 11.27
CA PRO A 178 5.57 -11.31 11.94
C PRO A 178 6.80 -11.03 11.06
N HIS A 179 7.74 -10.25 11.60
CA HIS A 179 8.80 -9.58 10.85
C HIS A 179 9.69 -10.53 10.04
N ALA A 180 10.36 -11.47 10.72
CA ALA A 180 11.30 -12.38 10.05
C ALA A 180 11.62 -13.60 10.92
N PRO A 181 12.09 -14.72 10.34
CA PRO A 181 12.43 -15.91 11.12
C PRO A 181 13.49 -15.67 12.21
N TYR A 182 14.40 -14.75 12.00
CA TYR A 182 15.46 -14.44 12.97
C TYR A 182 15.01 -13.50 14.10
N THR A 183 13.84 -12.86 13.98
CA THR A 183 13.24 -12.01 15.02
C THR A 183 11.96 -12.60 15.60
N CYS A 184 11.36 -13.60 14.97
CA CYS A 184 10.10 -14.20 15.36
C CYS A 184 10.27 -15.69 15.64
N PRO A 185 10.44 -16.10 16.90
CA PRO A 185 10.45 -17.51 17.26
C PRO A 185 9.09 -18.18 16.98
N PRO A 186 9.01 -19.52 16.95
CA PRO A 186 7.78 -20.24 16.63
C PRO A 186 6.56 -19.84 17.47
N GLU A 187 6.78 -19.44 18.72
CA GLU A 187 5.71 -18.97 19.63
C GLU A 187 5.07 -17.69 19.14
N THR A 188 5.86 -16.74 18.60
CA THR A 188 5.36 -15.51 17.97
C THR A 188 4.46 -15.84 16.79
N LEU A 189 4.89 -16.76 15.93
CA LEU A 189 4.10 -17.18 14.77
C LEU A 189 2.77 -17.83 15.18
N LYS A 190 2.80 -18.69 16.21
CA LYS A 190 1.58 -19.32 16.76
C LYS A 190 0.61 -18.30 17.37
N LYS A 191 1.14 -17.29 18.09
CA LYS A 191 0.32 -16.21 18.64
C LYS A 191 -0.31 -15.40 17.50
N THR A 192 0.48 -15.00 16.50
CA THR A 192 -0.02 -14.24 15.34
C THR A 192 -1.12 -14.99 14.59
N LEU A 193 -0.95 -16.30 14.38
CA LEU A 193 -1.97 -17.13 13.74
C LEU A 193 -3.29 -17.11 14.51
N LYS A 194 -3.25 -17.24 15.85
CA LYS A 194 -4.46 -17.18 16.69
C LYS A 194 -5.20 -15.85 16.58
N ILE A 195 -4.48 -14.73 16.43
CA ILE A 195 -5.12 -13.42 16.22
C ILE A 195 -5.74 -13.35 14.82
N ALA A 196 -5.08 -13.90 13.81
CA ALA A 196 -5.58 -13.89 12.44
C ALA A 196 -6.84 -14.75 12.22
N GLU A 197 -7.13 -15.69 13.14
CA GLU A 197 -8.31 -16.55 13.12
C GLU A 197 -9.53 -15.90 13.81
N GLN A 198 -9.39 -14.78 14.46
CA GLN A 198 -10.47 -14.02 15.13
C GLN A 198 -11.14 -13.03 14.18
#